data_5764a0e7a52c9975cebfcd8e2000720d
#
_entry.id   5764a0e7a52c9975cebfcd8e2000720d
#
_cell.length_a   1.000
_cell.length_b   1.000
_cell.length_c   1.000
_cell.angle_alpha   90.00
_cell.angle_beta   90.00
_cell.angle_gamma   90.00
#
_symmetry.space_group_name_H-M   'P 1'
#
loop_
_entity.id
_entity.type
_entity.pdbx_description
1 polymer ?
#
loop_
_entity_poly.entity_id
_entity_poly.type
_entity_poly.pdbx_seq_one_letter_code
_entity_poly.pdbx_strand_id
1 'polypeptide(L)'
;MSIRKQAGALIHALRVIIPTADIRILQERPWHSLTFSGTQLCLSVQLQDGAWHGDVAALSLRLSEHEFDLPRQIVADIGITQAVIGKGGQCLIIDALLLDS
;
A
#
# COMPACT_ATOMS: atom_id res chain seq x y z
N MET A 1 -10.46 19.15 -2.18
CA MET A 1 -10.47 17.89 -1.48
C MET A 1 -9.16 17.17 -1.60
N SER A 2 -8.75 16.53 -0.57
CA SER A 2 -7.42 15.97 -0.50
C SER A 2 -7.38 14.50 -0.91
N ILE A 3 -6.50 14.16 -1.85
CA ILE A 3 -6.16 12.79 -2.18
C ILE A 3 -5.66 12.04 -0.94
N ARG A 4 -5.09 12.76 0.01
CA ARG A 4 -4.57 12.18 1.26
C ARG A 4 -5.62 11.43 2.07
N LYS A 5 -6.89 11.82 2.00
CA LYS A 5 -7.96 11.07 2.69
C LYS A 5 -8.10 9.67 2.12
N GLN A 6 -7.95 9.54 0.82
CA GLN A 6 -8.02 8.25 0.15
C GLN A 6 -6.81 7.40 0.49
N ALA A 7 -5.62 7.99 0.43
CA ALA A 7 -4.40 7.31 0.82
C ALA A 7 -4.44 6.91 2.31
N GLY A 8 -5.02 7.77 3.15
CA GLY A 8 -5.15 7.51 4.57
C GLY A 8 -5.96 6.25 4.87
N ALA A 9 -7.04 6.02 4.14
CA ALA A 9 -7.86 4.83 4.32
C ALA A 9 -7.07 3.55 3.96
N LEU A 10 -6.31 3.59 2.87
CA LEU A 10 -5.47 2.46 2.50
C LEU A 10 -4.37 2.22 3.52
N ILE A 11 -3.70 3.27 3.98
CA ILE A 11 -2.65 3.17 4.99
C ILE A 11 -3.22 2.55 6.28
N HIS A 12 -4.40 2.97 6.70
CA HIS A 12 -5.05 2.41 7.87
C HIS A 12 -5.31 0.91 7.70
N ALA A 13 -5.81 0.52 6.53
CA ALA A 13 -6.05 -0.88 6.21
C ALA A 13 -4.76 -1.70 6.19
N LEU A 14 -3.67 -1.13 5.65
CA LEU A 14 -2.37 -1.80 5.64
C LEU A 14 -1.82 -2.01 7.04
N ARG A 15 -2.10 -1.12 7.98
CA ARG A 15 -1.66 -1.28 9.37
C ARG A 15 -2.34 -2.44 10.08
N VAL A 16 -3.47 -2.89 9.59
CA VAL A 16 -4.08 -4.12 10.11
C VAL A 16 -3.23 -5.34 9.73
N ILE A 17 -2.66 -5.32 8.53
CA ILE A 17 -1.81 -6.42 8.03
C ILE A 17 -0.40 -6.30 8.60
N ILE A 18 0.13 -5.07 8.70
CA ILE A 18 1.50 -4.79 9.13
C ILE A 18 1.46 -3.73 10.24
N PRO A 19 1.09 -4.11 11.48
CA PRO A 19 0.75 -3.13 12.52
C PRO A 19 1.91 -2.25 12.98
N THR A 20 3.14 -2.72 12.88
CA THR A 20 4.30 -1.97 13.38
C THR A 20 5.05 -1.22 12.30
N ALA A 21 4.55 -1.21 11.07
CA ALA A 21 5.21 -0.57 9.96
C ALA A 21 5.06 0.94 9.99
N ASP A 22 6.11 1.65 9.59
CA ASP A 22 6.05 3.07 9.30
C ASP A 22 5.76 3.23 7.80
N ILE A 23 4.58 3.73 7.49
CA ILE A 23 4.09 3.83 6.12
C ILE A 23 4.05 5.28 5.71
N ARG A 24 4.71 5.61 4.59
CA ARG A 24 4.77 6.96 4.06
C ARG A 24 4.37 6.99 2.59
N ILE A 25 3.72 8.07 2.20
CA ILE A 25 3.34 8.29 0.81
C ILE A 25 4.54 8.88 0.09
N LEU A 26 5.05 8.18 -0.94
CA LEU A 26 6.11 8.70 -1.79
C LEU A 26 5.54 9.46 -2.98
N GLN A 27 4.43 9.00 -3.53
CA GLN A 27 3.84 9.60 -4.70
C GLN A 27 2.35 9.30 -4.76
N GLU A 28 1.58 10.31 -5.15
CA GLU A 28 0.17 10.19 -5.46
C GLU A 28 -0.05 10.84 -6.82
N ARG A 29 -0.67 10.12 -7.72
CA ARG A 29 -0.98 10.67 -9.05
C ARG A 29 -2.41 10.33 -9.44
N PRO A 30 -3.14 11.28 -10.04
CA PRO A 30 -4.44 10.98 -10.64
C PRO A 30 -4.27 9.93 -11.74
N TRP A 31 -5.24 9.06 -11.84
CA TRP A 31 -5.26 8.04 -12.88
C TRP A 31 -6.62 8.05 -13.56
N HIS A 32 -6.63 7.98 -14.87
CA HIS A 32 -7.85 8.04 -15.65
C HIS A 32 -7.81 7.04 -16.81
N SER A 33 -8.95 6.47 -17.07
CA SER A 33 -9.22 5.74 -18.33
C SER A 33 -10.51 6.30 -18.92
N LEU A 34 -11.00 5.67 -19.98
CA LEU A 34 -12.24 6.11 -20.60
C LEU A 34 -13.45 5.99 -19.66
N THR A 35 -13.44 5.01 -18.76
CA THR A 35 -14.58 4.68 -17.93
C THR A 35 -14.31 4.84 -16.44
N PHE A 36 -13.05 4.95 -16.02
CA PHE A 36 -12.69 4.98 -14.62
C PHE A 36 -11.77 6.15 -14.30
N SER A 37 -11.87 6.61 -13.07
CA SER A 37 -10.89 7.52 -12.51
C SER A 37 -10.45 6.98 -11.16
N GLY A 38 -9.28 7.41 -10.73
CA GLY A 38 -8.74 6.96 -9.46
C GLY A 38 -7.40 7.58 -9.15
N THR A 39 -6.62 6.88 -8.33
CA THR A 39 -5.34 7.37 -7.85
C THR A 39 -4.31 6.26 -7.89
N GLN A 40 -3.16 6.56 -8.46
CA GLN A 40 -1.99 5.68 -8.40
C GLN A 40 -1.15 6.11 -7.20
N LEU A 41 -0.92 5.19 -6.27
CA LEU A 41 -0.15 5.45 -5.06
C LEU A 41 1.15 4.67 -5.07
N CYS A 42 2.20 5.31 -4.58
CA CYS A 42 3.47 4.66 -4.28
C CYS A 42 3.77 4.90 -2.81
N LEU A 43 3.92 3.84 -2.04
CA LEU A 43 4.11 3.91 -0.60
C LEU A 43 5.45 3.31 -0.21
N SER A 44 6.09 3.92 0.78
CA SER A 44 7.25 3.36 1.45
C SER A 44 6.80 2.72 2.76
N VAL A 45 7.17 1.47 2.98
CA VAL A 45 6.83 0.74 4.19
C VAL A 45 8.12 0.32 4.87
N GLN A 46 8.39 0.93 6.02
CA GLN A 46 9.59 0.63 6.79
C GLN A 46 9.24 -0.38 7.89
N LEU A 47 9.87 -1.54 7.82
CA LEU A 47 9.71 -2.60 8.80
C LEU A 47 10.99 -2.67 9.65
N GLN A 48 10.84 -2.47 10.96
CA GLN A 48 11.96 -2.55 11.87
C GLN A 48 12.37 -3.99 12.12
N ASP A 49 13.61 -4.19 12.57
CA ASP A 49 14.11 -5.51 12.93
C ASP A 49 13.14 -6.20 13.89
N GLY A 50 12.80 -7.45 13.56
CA GLY A 50 11.90 -8.25 14.36
C GLY A 50 10.42 -7.93 14.20
N ALA A 51 10.07 -6.87 13.49
CA ALA A 51 8.68 -6.48 13.30
C ALA A 51 7.94 -7.38 12.32
N TRP A 52 8.65 -8.02 11.41
CA TRP A 52 8.08 -8.92 10.42
C TRP A 52 9.00 -10.13 10.23
N HIS A 53 8.46 -11.30 10.48
CA HIS A 53 9.22 -12.55 10.38
C HIS A 53 8.93 -13.38 9.13
N GLY A 54 7.96 -12.93 8.32
CA GLY A 54 7.64 -13.61 7.07
C GLY A 54 8.55 -13.14 5.93
N ASP A 55 8.50 -13.84 4.81
CA ASP A 55 9.21 -13.38 3.63
C ASP A 55 8.34 -12.41 2.81
N VAL A 56 9.00 -11.69 1.90
CA VAL A 56 8.34 -10.67 1.07
C VAL A 56 7.32 -11.31 0.13
N ALA A 57 7.59 -12.52 -0.36
CA ALA A 57 6.64 -13.21 -1.24
C ALA A 57 5.35 -13.54 -0.52
N ALA A 58 5.44 -14.00 0.73
CA ALA A 58 4.25 -14.27 1.54
C ALA A 58 3.44 -13.01 1.80
N LEU A 59 4.12 -11.90 2.09
CA LEU A 59 3.44 -10.63 2.31
C LEU A 59 2.78 -10.14 1.03
N SER A 60 3.46 -10.25 -0.10
CA SER A 60 2.91 -9.86 -1.40
C SER A 60 1.63 -10.63 -1.71
N LEU A 61 1.64 -11.93 -1.43
CA LEU A 61 0.46 -12.77 -1.63
C LEU A 61 -0.69 -12.33 -0.70
N ARG A 62 -0.40 -12.06 0.56
CA ARG A 62 -1.42 -11.57 1.50
C ARG A 62 -2.05 -10.27 1.02
N LEU A 63 -1.24 -9.35 0.48
CA LEU A 63 -1.76 -8.08 -0.04
C LEU A 63 -2.68 -8.32 -1.24
N SER A 64 -2.28 -9.21 -2.15
CA SER A 64 -3.07 -9.45 -3.36
C SER A 64 -4.37 -10.18 -3.07
N GLU A 65 -4.43 -10.97 -2.00
CA GLU A 65 -5.62 -11.73 -1.64
C GLU A 65 -6.50 -11.00 -0.61
N HIS A 66 -6.01 -9.96 0.01
CA HIS A 66 -6.75 -9.24 1.03
C HIS A 66 -7.93 -8.49 0.43
N GLU A 67 -9.08 -8.57 1.04
CA GLU A 67 -10.24 -7.79 0.68
C GLU A 67 -10.18 -6.45 1.41
N PHE A 68 -9.82 -5.41 0.67
CA PHE A 68 -9.78 -4.06 1.21
C PHE A 68 -11.17 -3.44 1.15
N ASP A 69 -11.67 -3.00 2.30
CA ASP A 69 -12.95 -2.30 2.40
C ASP A 69 -12.66 -0.81 2.61
N LEU A 70 -12.59 -0.08 1.52
CA LEU A 70 -12.29 1.35 1.56
C LEU A 70 -13.53 2.16 1.20
N PRO A 71 -13.78 3.27 1.91
CA PRO A 71 -14.92 4.14 1.57
C PRO A 71 -14.76 4.71 0.16
N ARG A 72 -15.75 4.48 -0.69
CA ARG A 72 -15.83 5.05 -2.04
C ARG A 72 -14.66 4.73 -2.95
N GLN A 73 -13.96 3.64 -2.66
CA GLN A 73 -12.82 3.23 -3.45
C GLN A 73 -12.71 1.73 -3.56
N ILE A 74 -12.11 1.30 -4.63
CA ILE A 74 -11.80 -0.10 -4.88
C ILE A 74 -10.30 -0.20 -5.09
N VAL A 75 -9.65 -1.14 -4.43
CA VAL A 75 -8.24 -1.46 -4.70
C VAL A 75 -8.22 -2.35 -5.94
N ALA A 76 -7.90 -1.75 -7.07
CA ALA A 76 -7.87 -2.48 -8.34
C ALA A 76 -6.59 -3.30 -8.48
N ASP A 77 -5.49 -2.81 -7.91
CA ASP A 77 -4.21 -3.49 -7.94
C ASP A 77 -3.38 -3.03 -6.77
N ILE A 78 -2.62 -3.94 -6.18
CA ILE A 78 -1.69 -3.63 -5.11
C ILE A 78 -0.58 -4.67 -5.10
N GLY A 79 0.66 -4.22 -4.95
CA GLY A 79 1.79 -5.14 -4.91
C GLY A 79 3.06 -4.48 -4.42
N ILE A 80 4.00 -5.33 -4.01
CA ILE A 80 5.34 -4.91 -3.61
C ILE A 80 6.21 -4.89 -4.86
N THR A 81 6.76 -3.71 -5.19
CA THR A 81 7.60 -3.55 -6.37
C THR A 81 9.08 -3.58 -6.05
N GLN A 82 9.47 -3.26 -4.82
CA GLN A 82 10.85 -3.32 -4.37
C GLN A 82 10.91 -3.71 -2.91
N ALA A 83 11.98 -4.40 -2.55
CA ALA A 83 12.28 -4.74 -1.17
C ALA A 83 13.78 -4.59 -0.95
N VAL A 84 14.16 -3.79 0.05
CA VAL A 84 15.55 -3.55 0.39
C VAL A 84 15.75 -3.90 1.87
N ILE A 85 16.73 -4.75 2.15
CA ILE A 85 17.10 -5.11 3.50
C ILE A 85 18.30 -4.26 3.89
N GLY A 86 18.19 -3.55 4.99
CA GLY A 86 19.27 -2.72 5.50
C GLY A 86 19.47 -2.90 6.99
N LYS A 87 20.36 -2.10 7.55
CA LYS A 87 20.56 -2.05 9.00
C LYS A 87 19.29 -1.54 9.64
N GLY A 88 18.77 -2.26 10.60
CA GLY A 88 17.59 -1.85 11.33
C GLY A 88 16.26 -2.28 10.69
N GLY A 89 16.28 -3.06 9.61
CA GLY A 89 15.05 -3.64 9.07
C GLY A 89 14.97 -3.66 7.56
N GLN A 90 13.74 -3.74 7.07
CA GLN A 90 13.44 -3.78 5.65
C GLN A 90 12.66 -2.54 5.24
N CYS A 91 12.90 -2.09 4.02
CA CYS A 91 12.07 -1.08 3.38
C CYS A 91 11.42 -1.70 2.15
N LEU A 92 10.10 -1.59 2.09
CA LEU A 92 9.32 -2.10 0.96
C LEU A 92 8.71 -0.92 0.21
N ILE A 93 8.63 -1.05 -1.11
CA ILE A 93 7.86 -0.11 -1.92
C ILE A 93 6.61 -0.83 -2.39
N ILE A 94 5.47 -0.24 -2.09
CA ILE A 94 4.16 -0.77 -2.48
C ILE A 94 3.53 0.18 -3.46
N ASP A 95 3.12 -0.35 -4.62
CA ASP A 95 2.31 0.39 -5.58
C ASP A 95 0.88 -0.09 -5.49
N ALA A 96 -0.06 0.84 -5.53
CA ALA A 96 -1.48 0.53 -5.48
C ALA A 96 -2.24 1.41 -6.46
N LEU A 97 -3.23 0.83 -7.11
CA LEU A 97 -4.18 1.56 -7.94
C LEU A 97 -5.53 1.53 -7.25
N LEU A 98 -6.02 2.70 -6.89
CA LEU A 98 -7.33 2.88 -6.27
C LEU A 98 -8.28 3.47 -7.31
N LEU A 99 -9.41 2.83 -7.51
CA LEU A 99 -10.45 3.35 -8.40
C LEU A 99 -11.59 3.93 -7.58
N ASP A 100 -12.11 5.05 -8.05
CA ASP A 100 -13.27 5.67 -7.45
C ASP A 100 -14.51 4.83 -7.74
N SER A 101 -15.34 4.65 -6.75
CA SER A 101 -16.57 3.88 -6.91
C SER A 101 -17.81 4.72 -6.72
#